data_b7944f531dea7dfaea0ef31ff183d934
#
_entry.id   b7944f531dea7dfaea0ef31ff183d934
#
_cell.length_a   1.000
_cell.length_b   1.000
_cell.length_c   1.000
_cell.angle_alpha   90.00
_cell.angle_beta   90.00
_cell.angle_gamma   90.00
#
_symmetry.space_group_name_H-M   'P 1'
#
loop_
_entity.id
_entity.type
_entity.pdbx_description
1 polymer ?
#
loop_
_entity_poly.entity_id
_entity_poly.type
_entity_poly.pdbx_seq_one_letter_code
_entity_poly.pdbx_strand_id
1 'polypeptide(L)'
;IRFNAKRPQKLALWPHYETYHATKDYADIARFIGLKGNTDEELAEAYAKKVIELAHECGVKLSLKDNGVTREEFDKAVDDLARLAYEDQCTTTNPVEPLVSQLKELLERCYDGTGVEEK
;
A
#
# COMPACT_ATOMS: atom_id res chain seq x y z
N ILE A 1 -1.19 2.04 2.37
CA ILE A 1 -0.70 2.93 3.44
C ILE A 1 0.77 3.26 3.22
N ARG A 2 1.70 2.32 3.41
CA ARG A 2 3.15 2.56 3.36
C ARG A 2 3.63 3.22 2.06
N PHE A 3 3.09 2.83 0.92
CA PHE A 3 3.41 3.46 -0.36
C PHE A 3 3.04 4.95 -0.36
N ASN A 4 1.82 5.27 0.09
CA ASN A 4 1.31 6.64 0.12
C ASN A 4 1.87 7.48 1.28
N ALA A 5 2.41 6.87 2.33
CA ALA A 5 3.04 7.57 3.44
C ALA A 5 4.47 8.04 3.17
N LYS A 6 5.08 7.61 2.06
CA LYS A 6 6.38 8.10 1.62
C LYS A 6 6.19 9.38 0.81
N ARG A 7 6.95 10.43 1.16
CA ARG A 7 6.91 11.67 0.37
C ARG A 7 7.20 11.36 -1.11
N PRO A 8 6.28 11.65 -2.03
CA PRO A 8 6.45 11.31 -3.43
C PRO A 8 7.48 12.21 -4.10
N GLN A 9 8.16 11.69 -5.11
CA GLN A 9 8.97 12.50 -6.02
C GLN A 9 8.09 13.39 -6.90
N LYS A 10 6.88 12.92 -7.20
CA LYS A 10 5.88 13.61 -7.99
C LYS A 10 4.51 13.42 -7.34
N LEU A 11 3.79 14.50 -7.15
CA LEU A 11 2.40 14.46 -6.69
C LEU A 11 1.47 14.04 -7.83
N ALA A 12 0.35 13.42 -7.48
CA ALA A 12 -0.69 13.15 -8.46
C ALA A 12 -1.21 14.47 -9.08
N LEU A 13 -1.42 14.46 -10.39
CA LEU A 13 -1.87 15.66 -11.12
C LEU A 13 -3.37 15.88 -11.00
N TRP A 14 -4.10 14.83 -10.68
CA TRP A 14 -5.56 14.91 -10.59
C TRP A 14 -6.11 14.06 -9.43
N PRO A 15 -6.92 14.64 -8.53
CA PRO A 15 -7.15 16.08 -8.40
C PRO A 15 -5.87 16.82 -8.07
N HIS A 16 -5.78 18.10 -8.39
CA HIS A 16 -4.58 18.90 -8.09
C HIS A 16 -4.37 19.00 -6.58
N TYR A 17 -3.40 18.27 -6.06
CA TYR A 17 -2.96 18.43 -4.68
C TYR A 17 -1.96 19.58 -4.61
N GLU A 18 -2.29 20.64 -3.90
CA GLU A 18 -1.37 21.75 -3.65
C GLU A 18 -0.26 21.34 -2.69
N THR A 19 -0.58 20.44 -1.77
CA THR A 19 0.34 19.93 -0.76
C THR A 19 0.17 18.44 -0.55
N TYR A 20 1.28 17.77 -0.24
CA TYR A 20 1.27 16.37 0.17
C TYR A 20 1.08 16.28 1.68
N HIS A 21 0.02 15.62 2.13
CA HIS A 21 -0.30 15.46 3.56
C HIS A 21 -0.69 14.02 3.96
N ALA A 22 -0.52 13.05 3.06
CA ALA A 22 -0.96 11.67 3.31
C ALA A 22 -0.32 11.04 4.55
N THR A 23 0.96 11.30 4.83
CA THR A 23 1.62 10.80 6.06
C THR A 23 0.92 11.33 7.30
N LYS A 24 0.61 12.64 7.32
CA LYS A 24 -0.12 13.26 8.44
C LYS A 24 -1.52 12.68 8.59
N ASP A 25 -2.24 12.46 7.50
CA ASP A 25 -3.60 11.92 7.54
C ASP A 25 -3.60 10.51 8.15
N TYR A 26 -2.65 9.65 7.76
CA TYR A 26 -2.47 8.33 8.38
C TYR A 26 -2.08 8.43 9.86
N ALA A 27 -1.24 9.40 10.22
CA ALA A 27 -0.87 9.64 11.60
C ALA A 27 -2.07 10.10 12.44
N ASP A 28 -2.94 10.96 11.89
CA ASP A 28 -4.14 11.42 12.57
C ASP A 28 -5.14 10.27 12.80
N ILE A 29 -5.29 9.36 11.84
CA ILE A 29 -6.06 8.12 12.02
C ILE A 29 -5.44 7.26 13.13
N ALA A 30 -4.12 7.08 13.12
CA ALA A 30 -3.40 6.33 14.15
C ALA A 30 -3.66 6.89 15.55
N ARG A 31 -3.58 8.21 15.71
CA ARG A 31 -3.88 8.91 16.98
C ARG A 31 -5.34 8.69 17.40
N PHE A 32 -6.27 8.78 16.45
CA PHE A 32 -7.70 8.58 16.72
C PHE A 32 -8.00 7.19 17.27
N ILE A 33 -7.33 6.14 16.76
CA ILE A 33 -7.49 4.77 17.26
C ILE A 33 -6.56 4.43 18.43
N GLY A 34 -5.84 5.42 18.99
CA GLY A 34 -5.06 5.28 20.22
C GLY A 34 -3.64 4.72 20.06
N LEU A 35 -3.13 4.63 18.83
CA LEU A 35 -1.75 4.20 18.59
C LEU A 35 -0.75 5.27 19.08
N LYS A 36 0.47 4.82 19.39
CA LYS A 36 1.54 5.66 19.93
C LYS A 36 2.69 5.75 18.94
N GLY A 37 3.30 6.91 18.86
CA GLY A 37 4.48 7.22 18.06
C GLY A 37 4.89 8.66 18.31
N ASN A 38 6.16 9.00 18.05
CA ASN A 38 6.72 10.32 18.30
C ASN A 38 6.66 11.21 17.05
N THR A 39 6.59 10.60 15.87
CA THR A 39 6.52 11.30 14.57
C THR A 39 5.32 10.82 13.76
N ASP A 40 4.94 11.57 12.73
CA ASP A 40 3.86 11.18 11.83
C ASP A 40 4.24 9.92 11.02
N GLU A 41 5.51 9.75 10.69
CA GLU A 41 6.02 8.55 10.01
C GLU A 41 5.90 7.30 10.88
N GLU A 42 6.28 7.39 12.17
CA GLU A 42 6.11 6.30 13.13
C GLU A 42 4.63 5.93 13.30
N LEU A 43 3.76 6.92 13.38
CA LEU A 43 2.32 6.70 13.51
C LEU A 43 1.70 6.10 12.24
N ALA A 44 2.11 6.55 11.04
CA ALA A 44 1.67 5.96 9.79
C ALA A 44 2.09 4.48 9.67
N GLU A 45 3.32 4.15 10.11
CA GLU A 45 3.80 2.76 10.15
C GLU A 45 3.04 1.94 11.22
N ALA A 46 2.78 2.51 12.40
CA ALA A 46 1.96 1.86 13.42
C ALA A 46 0.54 1.57 12.92
N TYR A 47 -0.04 2.50 12.15
CA TYR A 47 -1.34 2.29 11.52
C TYR A 47 -1.30 1.15 10.48
N ALA A 48 -0.27 1.11 9.63
CA ALA A 48 -0.10 0.03 8.67
C ALA A 48 0.00 -1.35 9.36
N LYS A 49 0.78 -1.44 10.46
CA LYS A 49 0.88 -2.65 11.27
C LYS A 49 -0.46 -3.05 11.89
N LYS A 50 -1.22 -2.07 12.41
CA LYS A 50 -2.54 -2.36 13.00
C LYS A 50 -3.54 -2.91 11.99
N VAL A 51 -3.50 -2.45 10.74
CA VAL A 51 -4.30 -3.02 9.64
C VAL A 51 -3.92 -4.48 9.37
N ILE A 52 -2.61 -4.80 9.37
CA ILE A 52 -2.12 -6.17 9.20
C ILE A 52 -2.58 -7.06 10.37
N GLU A 53 -2.42 -6.60 11.62
CA GLU A 53 -2.89 -7.32 12.80
C GLU A 53 -4.38 -7.65 12.70
N LEU A 54 -5.21 -6.66 12.36
CA LEU A 54 -6.64 -6.86 12.20
C LEU A 54 -6.96 -7.90 11.12
N ALA A 55 -6.26 -7.85 9.98
CA ALA A 55 -6.44 -8.82 8.92
C ALA A 55 -6.11 -10.25 9.38
N HIS A 56 -5.02 -10.43 10.14
CA HIS A 56 -4.67 -11.73 10.75
C HIS A 56 -5.70 -12.20 11.78
N GLU A 57 -6.17 -11.31 12.66
CA GLU A 57 -7.24 -11.60 13.62
C GLU A 57 -8.53 -12.06 12.91
N CYS A 58 -8.81 -11.53 11.72
CA CYS A 58 -9.93 -11.93 10.86
C CYS A 58 -9.67 -13.20 10.03
N GLY A 59 -8.48 -13.81 10.13
CA GLY A 59 -8.10 -14.99 9.38
C GLY A 59 -7.84 -14.74 7.89
N VAL A 60 -7.54 -13.49 7.50
CA VAL A 60 -7.24 -13.12 6.12
C VAL A 60 -5.81 -13.54 5.78
N LYS A 61 -5.65 -14.31 4.70
CA LYS A 61 -4.34 -14.63 4.13
C LYS A 61 -3.85 -13.45 3.30
N LEU A 62 -2.72 -12.85 3.69
CA LEU A 62 -2.23 -11.59 3.13
C LEU A 62 -1.24 -11.75 1.98
N SER A 63 -1.01 -12.97 1.49
CA SER A 63 -0.21 -13.21 0.28
C SER A 63 -1.01 -13.93 -0.80
N LEU A 64 -0.71 -13.66 -2.06
CA LEU A 64 -1.37 -14.35 -3.18
C LEU A 64 -1.01 -15.83 -3.21
N LYS A 65 0.25 -16.19 -2.91
CA LYS A 65 0.70 -17.60 -2.84
C LYS A 65 -0.08 -18.40 -1.79
N ASP A 66 -0.36 -17.82 -0.62
CA ASP A 66 -1.12 -18.50 0.43
C ASP A 66 -2.61 -18.62 0.07
N ASN A 67 -3.09 -17.81 -0.86
CA ASN A 67 -4.44 -17.90 -1.45
C ASN A 67 -4.49 -18.85 -2.67
N GLY A 68 -3.40 -19.54 -2.98
CA GLY A 68 -3.36 -20.60 -3.98
C GLY A 68 -2.94 -20.15 -5.39
N VAL A 69 -2.51 -18.89 -5.56
CA VAL A 69 -1.96 -18.41 -6.84
C VAL A 69 -0.56 -18.99 -7.02
N THR A 70 -0.34 -19.76 -8.08
CA THR A 70 0.98 -20.32 -8.39
C THR A 70 1.92 -19.24 -8.93
N ARG A 71 3.23 -19.44 -8.76
CA ARG A 71 4.23 -18.52 -9.31
C ARG A 71 4.10 -18.39 -10.84
N GLU A 72 3.82 -19.48 -11.52
CA GLU A 72 3.66 -19.48 -12.98
C GLU A 72 2.47 -18.64 -13.45
N GLU A 73 1.33 -18.74 -12.76
CA GLU A 73 0.15 -17.92 -13.07
C GLU A 73 0.43 -16.44 -12.81
N PHE A 74 1.08 -16.14 -11.69
CA PHE A 74 1.45 -14.77 -11.34
C PHE A 74 2.42 -14.17 -12.38
N ASP A 75 3.48 -14.87 -12.75
CA ASP A 75 4.48 -14.38 -13.71
C ASP A 75 3.90 -14.08 -15.09
N LYS A 76 2.88 -14.85 -15.50
CA LYS A 76 2.17 -14.60 -16.76
C LYS A 76 1.30 -13.35 -16.72
N ALA A 77 0.83 -12.95 -15.53
CA ALA A 77 -0.17 -11.91 -15.39
C ALA A 77 0.40 -10.57 -14.87
N VAL A 78 1.52 -10.58 -14.14
CA VAL A 78 1.97 -9.43 -13.35
C VAL A 78 2.22 -8.16 -14.16
N ASP A 79 2.74 -8.28 -15.37
CA ASP A 79 3.03 -7.12 -16.24
C ASP A 79 1.73 -6.47 -16.74
N ASP A 80 0.76 -7.27 -17.15
CA ASP A 80 -0.55 -6.78 -17.56
C ASP A 80 -1.33 -6.21 -16.37
N LEU A 81 -1.27 -6.84 -15.20
CA LEU A 81 -1.90 -6.35 -13.99
C LEU A 81 -1.32 -4.99 -13.57
N ALA A 82 0.00 -4.81 -13.62
CA ALA A 82 0.63 -3.55 -13.30
C ALA A 82 0.22 -2.43 -14.26
N ARG A 83 0.12 -2.73 -15.56
CA ARG A 83 -0.35 -1.78 -16.57
C ARG A 83 -1.82 -1.42 -16.37
N LEU A 84 -2.70 -2.41 -16.16
CA LEU A 84 -4.12 -2.20 -15.91
C LEU A 84 -4.35 -1.39 -14.62
N ALA A 85 -3.58 -1.64 -13.56
CA ALA A 85 -3.64 -0.87 -12.34
C ALA A 85 -3.22 0.60 -12.55
N TYR A 86 -2.23 0.85 -13.41
CA TYR A 86 -1.84 2.21 -13.77
C TYR A 86 -2.93 2.94 -14.57
N GLU A 87 -3.59 2.23 -15.50
CA GLU A 87 -4.66 2.76 -16.34
C GLU A 87 -6.00 2.92 -15.61
N ASP A 88 -6.13 2.36 -14.40
CA ASP A 88 -7.36 2.45 -13.61
C ASP A 88 -7.64 3.90 -13.21
N GLN A 89 -8.90 4.32 -13.39
CA GLN A 89 -9.32 5.68 -13.06
C GLN A 89 -9.08 6.04 -11.58
N CYS A 90 -9.13 5.07 -10.67
CA CYS A 90 -8.89 5.31 -9.25
C CYS A 90 -7.42 5.66 -8.96
N THR A 91 -6.49 5.29 -9.82
CA THR A 91 -5.07 5.65 -9.67
C THR A 91 -4.87 7.17 -9.75
N THR A 92 -5.70 7.88 -10.52
CA THR A 92 -5.61 9.34 -10.64
C THR A 92 -5.96 10.08 -9.35
N THR A 93 -6.67 9.45 -8.43
CA THR A 93 -7.06 10.02 -7.12
C THR A 93 -6.13 9.62 -5.98
N ASN A 94 -5.14 8.77 -6.25
CA ASN A 94 -4.15 8.40 -5.25
C ASN A 94 -3.22 9.58 -4.93
N PRO A 95 -2.88 9.87 -3.66
CA PRO A 95 -2.03 11.02 -3.31
C PRO A 95 -0.60 10.92 -3.84
N VAL A 96 -0.14 9.73 -4.18
CA VAL A 96 1.15 9.47 -4.83
C VAL A 96 0.89 8.89 -6.20
N GLU A 97 1.39 9.54 -7.25
CA GLU A 97 1.31 8.99 -8.60
C GLU A 97 2.30 7.81 -8.75
N PRO A 98 1.82 6.56 -8.88
CA PRO A 98 2.69 5.42 -9.00
C PRO A 98 3.21 5.29 -10.44
N LEU A 99 4.43 4.77 -10.59
CA LEU A 99 4.92 4.28 -11.88
C LEU A 99 4.46 2.83 -12.09
N VAL A 100 4.34 2.38 -13.33
CA VAL A 100 4.02 0.97 -13.65
C VAL A 100 5.01 0.01 -12.99
N SER A 101 6.31 0.35 -12.97
CA SER A 101 7.35 -0.44 -12.29
C SER A 101 7.13 -0.54 -10.77
N GLN A 102 6.66 0.54 -10.14
CA GLN A 102 6.33 0.53 -8.71
C GLN A 102 5.08 -0.30 -8.41
N LEU A 103 4.09 -0.26 -9.30
CA LEU A 103 2.91 -1.12 -9.18
C LEU A 103 3.28 -2.60 -9.34
N LYS A 104 4.18 -2.93 -10.29
CA LYS A 104 4.71 -4.29 -10.42
C LYS A 104 5.43 -4.74 -9.15
N GLU A 105 6.32 -3.91 -8.59
CA GLU A 105 7.01 -4.21 -7.33
C GLU A 105 6.01 -4.43 -6.17
N LEU A 106 4.96 -3.62 -6.07
CA LEU A 106 3.90 -3.83 -5.08
C LEU A 106 3.18 -5.16 -5.27
N LEU A 107 2.88 -5.55 -6.51
CA LEU A 107 2.26 -6.84 -6.82
C LEU A 107 3.17 -8.02 -6.46
N GLU A 108 4.49 -7.93 -6.73
CA GLU A 108 5.47 -8.94 -6.30
C GLU A 108 5.48 -9.11 -4.78
N ARG A 109 5.48 -7.99 -4.04
CA ARG A 109 5.40 -8.02 -2.58
C ARG A 109 4.08 -8.61 -2.08
N CYS A 110 2.97 -8.33 -2.76
CA CYS A 110 1.68 -8.95 -2.46
C CYS A 110 1.69 -10.46 -2.74
N TYR A 111 2.41 -10.90 -3.78
CA TYR A 111 2.55 -12.32 -4.06
C TYR A 111 3.26 -13.05 -2.91
N ASP A 112 4.40 -12.53 -2.47
CA ASP A 112 5.22 -13.14 -1.43
C ASP A 112 4.70 -12.87 0.00
N GLY A 113 3.86 -11.86 0.18
CA GLY A 113 3.44 -11.37 1.50
C GLY A 113 4.52 -10.53 2.19
N THR A 114 5.48 -9.98 1.45
CA THR A 114 6.57 -9.18 2.02
C THR A 114 6.04 -7.94 2.73
N GLY A 115 6.35 -7.84 4.03
CA GLY A 115 5.95 -6.72 4.90
C GLY A 115 4.59 -6.90 5.56
N VAL A 116 3.95 -8.08 5.42
CA VAL A 116 2.70 -8.45 6.08
C VAL A 116 2.81 -9.79 6.82
N GLU A 117 4.01 -10.36 6.89
CA GLU A 117 4.28 -11.60 7.61
C GLU A 117 3.98 -11.44 9.10
N GLU A 118 3.45 -12.47 9.72
CA GLU A 118 3.40 -12.59 11.18
C GLU A 118 4.82 -12.65 11.74
N LYS A 119 5.07 -11.86 12.76
CA LYS A 119 6.32 -11.93 13.53
C LYS A 119 6.18 -12.90 14.69
#